data_b4471a754ba61dddd99f593c47cbf994
#
_entry.id   b4471a754ba61dddd99f593c47cbf994
#
_cell.length_a   1.000
_cell.length_b   1.000
_cell.length_c   1.000
_cell.angle_alpha   90.00
_cell.angle_beta   90.00
_cell.angle_gamma   90.00
#
_symmetry.space_group_name_H-M   'P 1'
#
loop_
_entity.id
_entity.type
_entity.pdbx_description
1 polymer ?
#
loop_
_entity_poly.entity_id
_entity_poly.type
_entity_poly.pdbx_seq_one_letter_code
_entity_poly.pdbx_strand_id
1 'polypeptide(L)'
;FSKIIAGEIPSYRILEDEKYYAFLDINPLAEGHTLVIPKVETDYIFDLEDKLLADMMVFAKKVAHAIDKTMECKRVGVAVLGLEVAHAHIHLIPINDLYDIEFSKPKLKFTEEEFRATAGKIIAAL
;
A
#
# COMPACT_ATOMS: atom_id res chain seq x y z
N PHE A 1 12.29 2.87 1.03
CA PHE A 1 11.33 3.24 -0.04
C PHE A 1 11.77 4.43 -0.89
N SER A 2 12.73 5.23 -0.45
CA SER A 2 13.21 6.38 -1.24
C SER A 2 13.73 5.97 -2.62
N LYS A 3 14.39 4.82 -2.71
CA LYS A 3 14.88 4.29 -4.00
C LYS A 3 13.73 3.86 -4.92
N ILE A 4 12.62 3.40 -4.36
CA ILE A 4 11.41 3.06 -5.11
C ILE A 4 10.81 4.34 -5.70
N ILE A 5 10.69 5.38 -4.89
CA ILE A 5 10.16 6.68 -5.33
C ILE A 5 11.02 7.27 -6.45
N ALA A 6 12.34 7.15 -6.33
CA ALA A 6 13.29 7.66 -7.32
C ALA A 6 13.36 6.80 -8.60
N GLY A 7 12.72 5.64 -8.61
CA GLY A 7 12.76 4.72 -9.75
C GLY A 7 14.01 3.86 -9.82
N GLU A 8 14.87 3.88 -8.78
CA GLU A 8 16.09 3.07 -8.74
C GLU A 8 15.81 1.60 -8.46
N ILE A 9 14.72 1.31 -7.74
CA ILE A 9 14.24 -0.05 -7.47
C ILE A 9 12.86 -0.19 -8.11
N PRO A 10 12.62 -1.22 -8.92
CA PRO A 10 11.31 -1.45 -9.53
C PRO A 10 10.21 -1.63 -8.48
N SER A 11 9.01 -1.18 -8.79
CA SER A 11 7.82 -1.39 -7.96
C SER A 11 6.59 -1.51 -8.87
N TYR A 12 5.50 -2.08 -8.31
CA TYR A 12 4.22 -2.18 -8.99
C TYR A 12 3.36 -0.99 -8.57
N ARG A 13 3.62 0.16 -9.20
CA ARG A 13 2.95 1.42 -8.87
C ARG A 13 1.46 1.36 -9.15
N ILE A 14 0.67 1.87 -8.22
CA ILE A 14 -0.78 2.02 -8.34
C ILE A 14 -1.16 3.47 -8.61
N LEU A 15 -0.66 4.40 -7.82
CA LEU A 15 -0.99 5.82 -7.92
C LEU A 15 0.16 6.64 -7.37
N GLU A 16 0.39 7.79 -8.00
CA GLU A 16 1.45 8.70 -7.56
C GLU A 16 1.02 10.13 -7.81
N ASP A 17 1.34 11.02 -6.87
CA ASP A 17 1.25 12.46 -7.06
C ASP A 17 2.54 13.12 -6.55
N GLU A 18 2.52 14.44 -6.35
CA GLU A 18 3.71 15.18 -5.91
C GLU A 18 4.21 14.76 -4.53
N LYS A 19 3.30 14.29 -3.65
CA LYS A 19 3.59 14.07 -2.23
C LYS A 19 3.50 12.61 -1.79
N TYR A 20 2.78 11.77 -2.53
CA TYR A 20 2.49 10.39 -2.12
C TYR A 20 2.73 9.40 -3.24
N TYR A 21 2.93 8.16 -2.83
CA TYR A 21 3.20 7.06 -3.76
C TYR A 21 2.54 5.79 -3.22
N ALA A 22 1.77 5.11 -4.06
CA ALA A 22 1.14 3.84 -3.71
C ALA A 22 1.63 2.74 -4.64
N PHE A 23 1.95 1.58 -4.08
CA PHE A 23 2.48 0.43 -4.82
C PHE A 23 2.14 -0.87 -4.10
N LEU A 24 2.13 -1.98 -4.84
CA LEU A 24 1.85 -3.28 -4.25
C LEU A 24 3.00 -3.73 -3.34
N ASP A 25 2.65 -4.36 -2.21
CA ASP A 25 3.62 -5.02 -1.35
C ASP A 25 4.06 -6.32 -2.03
N ILE A 26 5.36 -6.53 -2.19
CA ILE A 26 5.90 -7.74 -2.80
C ILE A 26 5.93 -8.94 -1.85
N ASN A 27 5.68 -8.71 -0.56
CA ASN A 27 5.51 -9.74 0.45
C ASN A 27 4.10 -9.63 1.04
N PRO A 28 3.04 -9.85 0.22
CA PRO A 28 1.69 -9.48 0.60
C PRO A 28 1.03 -10.48 1.52
N LEU A 29 0.13 -9.97 2.36
CA LEU A 29 -0.77 -10.81 3.16
C LEU A 29 -1.98 -11.27 2.34
N ALA A 30 -2.32 -10.53 1.28
CA ALA A 30 -3.44 -10.83 0.40
C ALA A 30 -3.15 -10.28 -0.99
N GLU A 31 -3.82 -10.83 -2.00
CA GLU A 31 -3.79 -10.24 -3.35
C GLU A 31 -4.34 -8.81 -3.27
N GLY A 32 -3.59 -7.85 -3.76
CA GLY A 32 -3.99 -6.44 -3.69
C GLY A 32 -3.48 -5.68 -2.47
N HIS A 33 -2.74 -6.33 -1.58
CA HIS A 33 -2.07 -5.67 -0.45
C HIS A 33 -1.20 -4.53 -0.98
N THR A 34 -1.53 -3.31 -0.64
CA THR A 34 -0.91 -2.09 -1.17
C THR A 34 -0.29 -1.28 -0.04
N LEU A 35 0.81 -0.62 -0.34
CA LEU A 35 1.48 0.31 0.57
C LEU A 35 1.27 1.74 0.06
N VAL A 36 1.01 2.66 0.97
CA VAL A 36 0.93 4.09 0.69
C VAL A 36 1.99 4.79 1.51
N ILE A 37 2.86 5.55 0.84
CA ILE A 37 3.97 6.24 1.49
C ILE A 37 3.96 7.73 1.13
N PRO A 38 4.43 8.60 2.06
CA PRO A 38 4.76 9.98 1.70
C PRO A 38 6.10 9.97 0.98
N LYS A 39 6.30 10.91 0.07
CA LYS A 39 7.60 11.04 -0.63
C LYS A 39 8.68 11.62 0.28
N VAL A 40 8.29 12.40 1.28
CA VAL A 40 9.24 12.87 2.31
C VAL A 40 9.70 11.68 3.14
N GLU A 41 11.01 11.58 3.37
CA GLU A 41 11.60 10.48 4.11
C GLU A 41 11.44 10.72 5.62
N THR A 42 10.41 10.09 6.20
CA THR A 42 10.10 10.16 7.63
C THR A 42 9.84 8.75 8.12
N ASP A 43 10.52 8.34 9.18
CA ASP A 43 10.41 6.98 9.72
C ASP A 43 9.07 6.77 10.44
N TYR A 44 8.77 7.60 11.42
CA TYR A 44 7.60 7.47 12.27
C TYR A 44 6.45 8.30 11.72
N ILE A 45 5.32 7.63 11.43
CA ILE A 45 4.19 8.29 10.78
C ILE A 45 3.66 9.50 11.58
N PHE A 46 3.73 9.44 12.91
CA PHE A 46 3.25 10.54 13.76
C PHE A 46 4.22 11.72 13.84
N ASP A 47 5.38 11.64 13.20
CA ASP A 47 6.27 12.78 13.02
C ASP A 47 5.93 13.59 11.76
N LEU A 48 4.98 13.14 10.95
CA LEU A 48 4.51 13.90 9.79
C LEU A 48 3.71 15.11 10.25
N GLU A 49 3.81 16.21 9.51
CA GLU A 49 2.95 17.38 9.73
C GLU A 49 1.48 16.98 9.59
N ASP A 50 0.60 17.65 10.35
CA ASP A 50 -0.82 17.34 10.37
C ASP A 50 -1.45 17.28 8.98
N LYS A 51 -1.18 18.30 8.17
CA LYS A 51 -1.74 18.38 6.82
C LYS A 51 -1.22 17.24 5.93
N LEU A 52 0.06 16.93 6.02
CA LEU A 52 0.66 15.86 5.24
C LEU A 52 0.07 14.50 5.63
N LEU A 53 -0.09 14.27 6.94
CA LEU A 53 -0.72 13.04 7.44
C LEU A 53 -2.18 12.93 6.99
N ALA A 54 -2.94 14.01 7.13
CA ALA A 54 -4.35 14.04 6.74
C ALA A 54 -4.52 13.79 5.23
N ASP A 55 -3.75 14.48 4.41
CA ASP A 55 -3.81 14.32 2.96
C ASP A 55 -3.35 12.93 2.50
N MET A 56 -2.42 12.31 3.23
CA MET A 56 -1.98 10.94 2.95
C MET A 56 -3.13 9.96 3.15
N MET A 57 -3.93 10.14 4.19
CA MET A 57 -5.10 9.28 4.44
C MET A 57 -6.15 9.47 3.33
N VAL A 58 -6.35 10.69 2.86
CA VAL A 58 -7.25 10.97 1.74
C VAL A 58 -6.75 10.31 0.45
N PHE A 59 -5.44 10.37 0.20
CA PHE A 59 -4.81 9.68 -0.93
C PHE A 59 -5.05 8.15 -0.82
N ALA A 60 -4.81 7.59 0.38
CA ALA A 60 -5.02 6.18 0.65
C ALA A 60 -6.49 5.77 0.41
N LYS A 61 -7.44 6.63 0.72
CA LYS A 61 -8.87 6.38 0.51
C LYS A 61 -9.18 6.13 -0.97
N LYS A 62 -8.59 6.88 -1.88
CA LYS A 62 -8.78 6.67 -3.33
C LYS A 62 -8.33 5.29 -3.74
N VAL A 63 -7.16 4.88 -3.26
CA VAL A 63 -6.59 3.57 -3.55
C VAL A 63 -7.44 2.46 -2.92
N ALA A 64 -7.88 2.65 -1.69
CA ALA A 64 -8.73 1.69 -0.98
C ALA A 64 -10.05 1.45 -1.73
N HIS A 65 -10.68 2.49 -2.26
CA HIS A 65 -11.90 2.33 -3.05
C HIS A 65 -11.65 1.54 -4.34
N ALA A 66 -10.51 1.73 -4.99
CA ALA A 66 -10.15 0.95 -6.17
C ALA A 66 -9.93 -0.51 -5.81
N ILE A 67 -9.31 -0.79 -4.65
CA ILE A 67 -9.13 -2.16 -4.15
C ILE A 67 -10.48 -2.80 -3.85
N ASP A 68 -11.40 -2.08 -3.19
CA ASP A 68 -12.75 -2.57 -2.91
C ASP A 68 -13.49 -3.02 -4.16
N LYS A 69 -13.32 -2.29 -5.26
CA LYS A 69 -14.01 -2.59 -6.53
C LYS A 69 -13.45 -3.80 -7.25
N THR A 70 -12.21 -4.17 -6.98
CA THR A 70 -11.47 -5.14 -7.80
C THR A 70 -11.07 -6.41 -7.09
N MET A 71 -10.91 -6.37 -5.76
CA MET A 71 -10.53 -7.54 -4.96
C MET A 71 -11.74 -8.08 -4.22
N GLU A 72 -11.82 -9.41 -4.11
CA GLU A 72 -12.86 -10.05 -3.30
C GLU A 72 -12.52 -9.88 -1.82
N CYS A 73 -13.23 -8.96 -1.16
CA CYS A 73 -13.02 -8.72 0.26
C CYS A 73 -14.26 -8.07 0.86
N LYS A 74 -14.42 -8.22 2.18
CA LYS A 74 -15.49 -7.54 2.90
C LYS A 74 -15.19 -6.05 3.03
N ARG A 75 -13.92 -5.72 3.21
CA ARG A 75 -13.43 -4.33 3.29
C ARG A 75 -11.91 -4.30 3.21
N VAL A 76 -11.36 -3.10 3.08
CA VAL A 76 -9.91 -2.88 3.15
C VAL A 76 -9.56 -2.53 4.60
N GLY A 77 -8.66 -3.32 5.19
CA GLY A 77 -8.10 -3.03 6.50
C GLY A 77 -6.91 -2.08 6.39
N VAL A 78 -6.68 -1.29 7.41
CA VAL A 78 -5.58 -0.33 7.48
C VAL A 78 -4.70 -0.66 8.68
N ALA A 79 -3.39 -0.70 8.46
CA ALA A 79 -2.42 -0.88 9.54
C ALA A 79 -1.18 -0.03 9.30
N VAL A 80 -0.60 0.47 10.39
CA VAL A 80 0.67 1.18 10.38
C VAL A 80 1.52 0.61 11.50
N LEU A 81 2.66 0.01 11.17
CA LEU A 81 3.53 -0.64 12.16
C LEU A 81 4.90 0.04 12.26
N GLY A 82 5.65 0.09 11.15
CA GLY A 82 6.91 0.81 11.11
C GLY A 82 8.08 0.13 11.81
N LEU A 83 8.04 -1.19 11.97
CA LEU A 83 9.09 -1.92 12.69
C LEU A 83 10.20 -2.46 11.77
N GLU A 84 9.92 -2.68 10.50
CA GLU A 84 10.86 -3.31 9.57
C GLU A 84 11.52 -2.34 8.60
N VAL A 85 10.78 -1.34 8.14
CA VAL A 85 11.27 -0.34 7.17
C VAL A 85 11.16 1.05 7.76
N ALA A 86 12.28 1.79 7.76
CA ALA A 86 12.38 3.13 8.35
C ALA A 86 11.86 4.21 7.40
N HIS A 87 10.66 4.02 6.89
CA HIS A 87 9.94 4.98 6.06
C HIS A 87 8.46 4.77 6.33
N ALA A 88 7.78 5.81 6.79
CA ALA A 88 6.37 5.73 7.17
C ALA A 88 5.52 5.15 6.03
N HIS A 89 4.66 4.21 6.34
CA HIS A 89 3.80 3.60 5.32
C HIS A 89 2.51 3.07 5.92
N ILE A 90 1.43 3.23 5.16
CA ILE A 90 0.12 2.70 5.48
C ILE A 90 -0.06 1.41 4.68
N HIS A 91 -0.42 0.33 5.37
CA HIS A 91 -0.84 -0.90 4.72
C HIS A 91 -2.33 -0.84 4.42
N LEU A 92 -2.71 -1.11 3.16
CA LEU A 92 -4.09 -1.31 2.72
C LEU A 92 -4.22 -2.78 2.34
N ILE A 93 -5.01 -3.53 3.09
CA ILE A 93 -5.08 -4.99 2.94
C ILE A 93 -6.53 -5.42 2.77
N PRO A 94 -6.89 -6.07 1.63
CA PRO A 94 -8.23 -6.66 1.49
C PRO A 94 -8.42 -7.74 2.55
N ILE A 95 -9.46 -7.62 3.35
CA ILE A 95 -9.72 -8.57 4.45
C ILE A 95 -11.15 -9.06 4.48
N ASN A 96 -11.33 -10.29 4.96
CA ASN A 96 -12.62 -10.93 5.21
C ASN A 96 -12.80 -11.26 6.69
N ASP A 97 -11.69 -11.42 7.44
CA ASP A 97 -11.67 -11.64 8.88
C ASP A 97 -10.38 -11.09 9.49
N LEU A 98 -10.27 -11.16 10.81
CA LEU A 98 -9.11 -10.61 11.53
C LEU A 98 -7.81 -11.34 11.21
N TYR A 99 -7.86 -12.62 10.88
CA TYR A 99 -6.66 -13.40 10.54
C TYR A 99 -6.00 -12.87 9.27
N ASP A 100 -6.75 -12.30 8.35
CA ASP A 100 -6.23 -11.80 7.07
C ASP A 100 -5.24 -10.64 7.24
N ILE A 101 -5.26 -9.95 8.38
CA ILE A 101 -4.34 -8.84 8.67
C ILE A 101 -3.29 -9.21 9.74
N GLU A 102 -3.07 -10.50 9.98
CA GLU A 102 -2.03 -10.99 10.89
C GLU A 102 -0.67 -10.98 10.19
N PHE A 103 0.19 -10.05 10.61
CA PHE A 103 1.52 -9.88 9.98
C PHE A 103 2.49 -11.03 10.27
N SER A 104 2.20 -11.85 11.28
CA SER A 104 3.03 -13.01 11.62
C SER A 104 2.80 -14.23 10.72
N LYS A 105 1.71 -14.25 9.96
CA LYS A 105 1.43 -15.39 9.09
C LYS A 105 2.34 -15.38 7.84
N PRO A 106 2.54 -16.56 7.18
CA PRO A 106 3.34 -16.61 5.96
C PRO A 106 2.81 -15.66 4.89
N LYS A 107 3.73 -15.00 4.20
CA LYS A 107 3.37 -14.09 3.11
C LYS A 107 3.08 -14.88 1.85
N LEU A 108 2.17 -14.36 1.01
CA LEU A 108 1.87 -14.94 -0.28
C LEU A 108 3.00 -14.65 -1.27
N LYS A 109 3.08 -15.47 -2.31
CA LYS A 109 4.06 -15.29 -3.37
C LYS A 109 3.33 -15.25 -4.70
N PHE A 110 3.58 -14.21 -5.47
CA PHE A 110 3.03 -14.04 -6.80
C PHE A 110 4.16 -13.87 -7.81
N THR A 111 3.92 -14.26 -9.05
CA THR A 111 4.85 -13.98 -10.13
C THR A 111 4.79 -12.48 -10.49
N GLU A 112 5.81 -12.02 -11.18
CA GLU A 112 5.85 -10.65 -11.70
C GLU A 112 4.62 -10.34 -12.57
N GLU A 113 4.22 -11.33 -13.39
CA GLU A 113 3.05 -11.20 -14.25
C GLU A 113 1.76 -11.07 -13.46
N GLU A 114 1.61 -11.84 -12.38
CA GLU A 114 0.47 -11.78 -11.48
C GLU A 114 0.39 -10.42 -10.77
N PHE A 115 1.52 -9.91 -10.28
CA PHE A 115 1.57 -8.57 -9.68
C PHE A 115 1.15 -7.49 -10.67
N ARG A 116 1.65 -7.55 -11.92
CA ARG A 116 1.28 -6.58 -12.95
C ARG A 116 -0.22 -6.64 -13.26
N ALA A 117 -0.78 -7.83 -13.31
CA ALA A 117 -2.22 -8.00 -13.56
C ALA A 117 -3.05 -7.40 -12.43
N THR A 118 -2.66 -7.66 -11.17
CA THR A 118 -3.33 -7.09 -10.00
C THR A 118 -3.24 -5.55 -10.01
N ALA A 119 -2.04 -5.01 -10.24
CA ALA A 119 -1.84 -3.58 -10.33
C ALA A 119 -2.71 -2.96 -11.43
N GLY A 120 -2.76 -3.60 -12.60
CA GLY A 120 -3.57 -3.14 -13.72
C GLY A 120 -5.05 -3.05 -13.40
N LYS A 121 -5.59 -4.04 -12.68
CA LYS A 121 -6.99 -4.04 -12.26
C LYS A 121 -7.30 -2.87 -11.32
N ILE A 122 -6.44 -2.65 -10.33
CA ILE A 122 -6.62 -1.59 -9.35
C ILE A 122 -6.52 -0.22 -10.02
N ILE A 123 -5.51 -0.03 -10.88
CA ILE A 123 -5.33 1.23 -11.63
C ILE A 123 -6.57 1.53 -12.47
N ALA A 124 -7.13 0.54 -13.14
CA ALA A 124 -8.30 0.72 -13.99
C ALA A 124 -9.55 1.13 -13.21
N ALA A 125 -9.58 0.90 -11.90
CA ALA A 125 -10.69 1.24 -11.02
C ALA A 125 -10.53 2.57 -10.27
N LEU A 126 -9.40 3.25 -10.46
CA LEU A 126 -9.14 4.54 -9.81
C LEU A 126 -10.04 5.70 -10.28
#